data_a8be4cd4afab9cf1c30852dc379b2eeb
#
_entry.id   a8be4cd4afab9cf1c30852dc379b2eeb
#
_cell.length_a   1.000
_cell.length_b   1.000
_cell.length_c   1.000
_cell.angle_alpha   90.00
_cell.angle_beta   90.00
_cell.angle_gamma   90.00
#
_symmetry.space_group_name_H-M   'P 1'
#
loop_
_entity.id
_entity.type
_entity.pdbx_description
1 polymer ?
#
loop_
_entity_poly.entity_id
_entity_poly.type
_entity_poly.pdbx_seq_one_letter_code
_entity_poly.pdbx_strand_id
1 'polypeptide(L)'
;LMGNLGIQYTYIDEQRIETTMPVDERTRQPFGVLHGGATLALAETLAGMGSLFLCQPDEIAVGMQVSGNHISSAHQGDTVRAVGTIVHKGRSSHVWNVDVFTSTGKMISTVRVINSILKKR
;
A
#
# COMPACT_ATOMS: atom_id res chain seq x y z
N LEU A 1 10.82 7.11 0.03
CA LEU A 1 9.60 7.11 0.83
C LEU A 1 9.51 5.90 1.76
N MET A 2 9.84 4.72 1.25
CA MET A 2 9.84 3.49 2.06
C MET A 2 10.72 3.62 3.30
N GLY A 3 11.97 4.06 3.12
CA GLY A 3 12.90 4.19 4.23
C GLY A 3 12.44 5.21 5.24
N ASN A 4 11.83 6.30 4.79
CA ASN A 4 11.36 7.37 5.67
C ASN A 4 10.20 6.95 6.55
N LEU A 5 9.37 6.01 6.10
CA LEU A 5 8.20 5.53 6.85
C LEU A 5 8.44 4.17 7.51
N GLY A 6 9.56 3.52 7.23
CA GLY A 6 9.86 2.21 7.77
C GLY A 6 9.10 1.07 7.11
N ILE A 7 8.65 1.26 5.87
CA ILE A 7 7.93 0.24 5.12
C ILE A 7 8.89 -0.89 4.72
N GLN A 8 8.49 -2.14 5.01
CA GLN A 8 9.26 -3.32 4.63
C GLN A 8 8.38 -4.29 3.86
N TYR A 9 8.91 -4.84 2.77
CA TYR A 9 8.22 -5.87 2.00
C TYR A 9 8.47 -7.23 2.63
N THR A 10 7.39 -8.00 2.86
CA THR A 10 7.47 -9.32 3.50
C THR A 10 7.06 -10.44 2.57
N TYR A 11 6.36 -10.14 1.47
CA TYR A 11 5.91 -11.14 0.52
C TYR A 11 5.56 -10.50 -0.82
N ILE A 12 5.86 -11.18 -1.93
CA ILE A 12 5.41 -10.77 -3.25
C ILE A 12 5.27 -11.98 -4.17
N ASP A 13 4.16 -12.02 -4.91
CA ASP A 13 3.96 -12.93 -6.04
C ASP A 13 3.13 -12.22 -7.11
N GLU A 14 2.64 -12.96 -8.11
CA GLU A 14 1.92 -12.40 -9.25
C GLU A 14 0.54 -11.84 -8.88
N GLN A 15 0.01 -12.19 -7.71
CA GLN A 15 -1.34 -11.84 -7.31
C GLN A 15 -1.39 -11.01 -6.05
N ARG A 16 -0.35 -11.08 -5.20
CA ARG A 16 -0.40 -10.50 -3.87
C ARG A 16 0.97 -9.96 -3.45
N ILE A 17 0.94 -8.86 -2.73
CA ILE A 17 2.11 -8.28 -2.10
C ILE A 17 1.77 -7.88 -0.66
N GLU A 18 2.68 -8.15 0.27
CA GLU A 18 2.48 -7.79 1.68
C GLU A 18 3.64 -6.93 2.16
N THR A 19 3.30 -5.95 2.98
CA THR A 19 4.27 -5.04 3.59
C THR A 19 3.93 -4.81 5.04
N THR A 20 4.89 -4.29 5.81
CA THR A 20 4.66 -3.82 7.16
C THR A 20 5.15 -2.39 7.30
N MET A 21 4.58 -1.65 8.25
CA MET A 21 4.98 -0.28 8.56
C MET A 21 4.78 -0.04 10.05
N PRO A 22 5.78 0.49 10.76
CA PRO A 22 5.61 0.81 12.17
C PRO A 22 4.75 2.05 12.36
N VAL A 23 4.00 2.09 13.46
CA VAL A 23 3.29 3.29 13.89
C VAL A 23 4.19 3.98 14.93
N ASP A 24 4.89 5.01 14.49
CA ASP A 24 5.84 5.76 15.32
C ASP A 24 5.69 7.26 15.03
N GLU A 25 6.65 8.07 15.48
CA GLU A 25 6.57 9.53 15.31
C GLU A 25 6.51 9.98 13.86
N ARG A 26 6.91 9.11 12.89
CA ARG A 26 6.87 9.44 11.45
C ARG A 26 5.48 9.26 10.86
N THR A 27 4.62 8.45 11.50
CA THR A 27 3.35 8.02 10.91
C THR A 27 2.14 8.31 11.79
N ARG A 28 2.34 8.73 13.04
CA ARG A 28 1.23 8.98 13.97
C ARG A 28 0.70 10.40 13.86
N GLN A 29 -0.56 10.57 14.23
CA GLN A 29 -1.14 11.85 14.55
C GLN A 29 -0.71 12.30 15.95
N PRO A 30 -0.96 13.60 16.33
CA PRO A 30 -0.62 14.09 17.68
C PRO A 30 -1.26 13.28 18.81
N PHE A 31 -2.36 12.60 18.57
CA PHE A 31 -3.04 11.78 19.58
C PHE A 31 -2.50 10.34 19.66
N GLY A 32 -1.42 10.03 18.95
CA GLY A 32 -0.78 8.73 19.04
C GLY A 32 -1.39 7.64 18.17
N VAL A 33 -2.30 7.97 17.27
CA VAL A 33 -2.86 7.00 16.30
C VAL A 33 -2.22 7.20 14.93
N LEU A 34 -2.25 6.15 14.11
CA LEU A 34 -1.69 6.18 12.77
C LEU A 34 -2.41 7.24 11.93
N HIS A 35 -1.61 8.07 11.24
CA HIS A 35 -2.14 9.08 10.35
C HIS A 35 -2.74 8.43 9.10
N GLY A 36 -3.97 8.84 8.72
CA GLY A 36 -4.63 8.30 7.54
C GLY A 36 -3.82 8.49 6.26
N GLY A 37 -3.14 9.64 6.13
CA GLY A 37 -2.26 9.89 5.00
C GLY A 37 -1.10 8.91 4.91
N ALA A 38 -0.56 8.46 6.04
CA ALA A 38 0.49 7.44 6.06
C ALA A 38 -0.05 6.10 5.58
N THR A 39 -1.28 5.75 5.94
CA THR A 39 -1.93 4.53 5.46
C THR A 39 -2.13 4.55 3.95
N LEU A 40 -2.57 5.68 3.40
CA LEU A 40 -2.74 5.83 1.95
C LEU A 40 -1.39 5.75 1.23
N ALA A 41 -0.34 6.37 1.81
CA ALA A 41 1.01 6.30 1.25
C ALA A 41 1.54 4.86 1.25
N LEU A 42 1.26 4.11 2.30
CA LEU A 42 1.60 2.68 2.38
C LEU A 42 0.93 1.90 1.26
N ALA A 43 -0.36 2.11 1.06
CA ALA A 43 -1.13 1.42 0.02
C ALA A 43 -0.62 1.77 -1.38
N GLU A 44 -0.33 3.05 -1.64
CA GLU A 44 0.20 3.50 -2.92
C GLU A 44 1.58 2.90 -3.20
N THR A 45 2.45 2.87 -2.19
CA THR A 45 3.80 2.33 -2.31
C THR A 45 3.75 0.84 -2.61
N LEU A 46 2.92 0.11 -1.88
CA LEU A 46 2.74 -1.33 -2.07
C LEU A 46 2.21 -1.65 -3.47
N ALA A 47 1.14 -0.98 -3.88
CA ALA A 47 0.53 -1.22 -5.19
C ALA A 47 1.47 -0.80 -6.33
N GLY A 48 2.23 0.28 -6.16
CA GLY A 48 3.23 0.71 -7.13
C GLY A 48 4.31 -0.33 -7.33
N MET A 49 4.81 -0.91 -6.25
CA MET A 49 5.82 -1.97 -6.33
C MET A 49 5.24 -3.25 -6.91
N GLY A 50 4.01 -3.61 -6.54
CA GLY A 50 3.33 -4.76 -7.10
C GLY A 50 3.14 -4.64 -8.61
N SER A 51 2.72 -3.46 -9.07
CA SER A 51 2.58 -3.19 -10.51
C SER A 51 3.94 -3.23 -11.22
N LEU A 52 4.98 -2.66 -10.61
CA LEU A 52 6.33 -2.71 -11.18
C LEU A 52 6.80 -4.15 -11.36
N PHE A 53 6.55 -5.00 -10.36
CA PHE A 53 6.88 -6.42 -10.43
C PHE A 53 6.22 -7.13 -11.61
N LEU A 54 4.98 -6.69 -11.94
CA LEU A 54 4.20 -7.30 -13.02
C LEU A 54 4.47 -6.67 -14.40
N CYS A 55 5.13 -5.51 -14.45
CA CYS A 55 5.40 -4.80 -15.69
C CYS A 55 6.42 -5.54 -16.55
N GLN A 56 6.29 -5.38 -17.87
CA GLN A 56 7.32 -5.79 -18.82
C GLN A 56 8.52 -4.83 -18.70
N PRO A 57 9.71 -5.23 -19.20
CA PRO A 57 10.90 -4.37 -19.09
C PRO A 57 10.75 -2.98 -19.72
N ASP A 58 9.87 -2.83 -20.70
CA ASP A 58 9.63 -1.56 -21.39
C ASP A 58 8.43 -0.80 -20.84
N GLU A 59 7.92 -1.21 -19.68
CA GLU A 59 6.74 -0.58 -19.06
C GLU A 59 7.09 0.10 -17.75
N ILE A 60 6.31 1.12 -17.40
CA ILE A 60 6.33 1.75 -16.08
C ILE A 60 4.91 1.83 -15.54
N ALA A 61 4.80 1.86 -14.23
CA ALA A 61 3.53 2.05 -13.53
C ALA A 61 3.50 3.45 -12.92
N VAL A 62 2.40 4.17 -13.15
CA VAL A 62 2.19 5.52 -12.64
C VAL A 62 0.86 5.55 -11.88
N GLY A 63 0.88 6.02 -10.62
CA GLY A 63 -0.32 6.12 -9.82
C GLY A 63 -1.32 7.07 -10.44
N MET A 64 -2.57 6.64 -10.57
CA MET A 64 -3.67 7.45 -11.10
C MET A 64 -4.63 7.89 -10.03
N GLN A 65 -4.95 6.98 -9.12
CA GLN A 65 -5.98 7.22 -8.12
C GLN A 65 -5.72 6.36 -6.91
N VAL A 66 -5.95 6.93 -5.74
CA VAL A 66 -5.99 6.20 -4.49
C VAL A 66 -7.22 6.67 -3.72
N SER A 67 -8.00 5.73 -3.22
CA SER A 67 -9.14 6.05 -2.36
C SER A 67 -9.27 4.99 -1.28
N GLY A 68 -9.52 5.43 -0.06
CA GLY A 68 -9.56 4.51 1.06
C GLY A 68 -10.60 4.87 2.09
N ASN A 69 -11.05 3.85 2.79
CA ASN A 69 -11.93 3.97 3.93
C ASN A 69 -11.17 3.54 5.17
N HIS A 70 -11.06 4.45 6.13
CA HIS A 70 -10.44 4.18 7.42
C HIS A 70 -11.53 3.69 8.38
N ILE A 71 -11.41 2.46 8.83
CA ILE A 71 -12.44 1.76 9.59
C ILE A 71 -12.18 1.84 11.09
N SER A 72 -10.92 1.70 11.47
CA SER A 72 -10.50 1.77 12.86
C SER A 72 -9.08 2.29 12.93
N SER A 73 -8.48 2.30 14.12
CA SER A 73 -7.19 2.94 14.34
C SER A 73 -6.13 1.94 14.79
N ALA A 74 -4.89 2.21 14.42
CA ALA A 74 -3.72 1.59 15.00
C ALA A 74 -3.00 2.63 15.86
N HIS A 75 -2.39 2.19 16.97
CA HIS A 75 -1.77 3.08 17.93
C HIS A 75 -0.24 3.04 17.84
N GLN A 76 0.38 4.11 18.31
CA GLN A 76 1.84 4.19 18.39
C GLN A 76 2.40 2.97 19.14
N GLY A 77 3.47 2.41 18.59
CA GLY A 77 4.08 1.20 19.10
C GLY A 77 3.65 -0.07 18.39
N ASP A 78 2.57 0.00 17.60
CA ASP A 78 2.14 -1.14 16.78
C ASP A 78 2.88 -1.15 15.44
N THR A 79 2.76 -2.27 14.75
CA THR A 79 3.22 -2.43 13.37
C THR A 79 2.03 -2.89 12.55
N VAL A 80 1.67 -2.13 11.53
CA VAL A 80 0.56 -2.50 10.66
C VAL A 80 1.06 -3.35 9.50
N ARG A 81 0.19 -4.24 9.02
CA ARG A 81 0.44 -5.11 7.87
C ARG A 81 -0.54 -4.75 6.78
N ALA A 82 -0.02 -4.48 5.59
CA ALA A 82 -0.83 -4.22 4.41
C ALA A 82 -0.75 -5.40 3.46
N VAL A 83 -1.91 -5.82 2.96
CA VAL A 83 -2.04 -6.92 2.01
C VAL A 83 -2.67 -6.37 0.75
N GLY A 84 -1.92 -6.31 -0.32
CA GLY A 84 -2.40 -5.88 -1.63
C GLY A 84 -2.67 -7.08 -2.52
N THR A 85 -3.86 -7.10 -3.11
CA THR A 85 -4.26 -8.14 -4.06
C THR A 85 -4.66 -7.44 -5.35
N ILE A 86 -4.15 -7.93 -6.49
CA ILE A 86 -4.55 -7.36 -7.76
C ILE A 86 -5.94 -7.84 -8.15
N VAL A 87 -6.83 -6.88 -8.39
CA VAL A 87 -8.22 -7.13 -8.75
C VAL A 87 -8.38 -7.20 -10.26
N HIS A 88 -7.60 -6.37 -10.97
CA HIS A 88 -7.64 -6.30 -12.42
C HIS A 88 -6.25 -6.00 -12.95
N LYS A 89 -5.76 -6.86 -13.83
CA LYS A 89 -4.50 -6.68 -14.51
C LYS A 89 -4.81 -6.48 -15.98
N GLY A 90 -5.03 -5.22 -16.37
CA GLY A 90 -5.32 -4.85 -17.74
C GLY A 90 -4.06 -4.49 -18.50
N ARG A 91 -4.22 -4.21 -19.80
CA ARG A 91 -3.12 -3.83 -20.67
C ARG A 91 -2.55 -2.45 -20.31
N SER A 92 -3.41 -1.53 -19.90
CA SER A 92 -3.05 -0.13 -19.62
C SER A 92 -3.32 0.30 -18.20
N SER A 93 -3.87 -0.57 -17.36
CA SER A 93 -4.12 -0.24 -15.95
C SER A 93 -4.09 -1.48 -15.07
N HIS A 94 -3.69 -1.28 -13.83
CA HIS A 94 -3.82 -2.26 -12.76
C HIS A 94 -4.72 -1.68 -11.68
N VAL A 95 -5.61 -2.50 -11.15
CA VAL A 95 -6.45 -2.14 -10.01
C VAL A 95 -6.09 -3.05 -8.85
N TRP A 96 -5.69 -2.43 -7.73
CA TRP A 96 -5.29 -3.13 -6.51
C TRP A 96 -6.29 -2.87 -5.40
N ASN A 97 -6.56 -3.90 -4.61
CA ASN A 97 -7.21 -3.75 -3.32
C ASN A 97 -6.16 -3.93 -2.24
N VAL A 98 -6.06 -2.98 -1.32
CA VAL A 98 -5.08 -3.03 -0.23
C VAL A 98 -5.83 -2.96 1.09
N ASP A 99 -5.74 -4.02 1.87
CA ASP A 99 -6.32 -4.07 3.21
C ASP A 99 -5.21 -3.94 4.24
N VAL A 100 -5.43 -3.13 5.26
CA VAL A 100 -4.42 -2.83 6.27
C VAL A 100 -4.93 -3.28 7.63
N PHE A 101 -4.09 -4.00 8.36
CA PHE A 101 -4.43 -4.63 9.63
C PHE A 101 -3.45 -4.25 10.72
N THR A 102 -3.93 -4.23 11.97
CA THR A 102 -3.04 -4.14 13.14
C THR A 102 -2.28 -5.46 13.31
N SER A 103 -1.30 -5.47 14.21
CA SER A 103 -0.55 -6.69 14.55
C SER A 103 -1.45 -7.81 15.08
N THR A 104 -2.60 -7.48 15.65
CA THR A 104 -3.55 -8.47 16.17
C THR A 104 -4.59 -8.90 15.12
N GLY A 105 -4.49 -8.39 13.89
CA GLY A 105 -5.37 -8.80 12.80
C GLY A 105 -6.65 -7.98 12.65
N LYS A 106 -6.78 -6.88 13.37
CA LYS A 106 -7.94 -5.98 13.21
C LYS A 106 -7.76 -5.13 11.96
N MET A 107 -8.76 -5.13 11.06
CA MET A 107 -8.71 -4.29 9.87
C MET A 107 -8.89 -2.82 10.25
N ILE A 108 -7.97 -1.97 9.81
CA ILE A 108 -8.04 -0.53 10.06
C ILE A 108 -8.39 0.27 8.82
N SER A 109 -8.06 -0.22 7.64
CA SER A 109 -8.36 0.48 6.39
C SER A 109 -8.50 -0.50 5.25
N THR A 110 -9.31 -0.12 4.27
CA THR A 110 -9.37 -0.79 2.98
C THR A 110 -9.22 0.27 1.91
N VAL A 111 -8.31 0.04 0.95
CA VAL A 111 -7.88 1.06 -0.01
C VAL A 111 -7.91 0.48 -1.41
N ARG A 112 -8.40 1.28 -2.36
CA ARG A 112 -8.34 0.96 -3.77
C ARG A 112 -7.28 1.82 -4.44
N VAL A 113 -6.35 1.20 -5.17
CA VAL A 113 -5.30 1.90 -5.90
C VAL A 113 -5.38 1.53 -7.37
N ILE A 114 -5.36 2.54 -8.23
CA ILE A 114 -5.37 2.34 -9.69
C ILE A 114 -4.07 2.92 -10.23
N ASN A 115 -3.32 2.08 -10.96
CA ASN A 115 -2.08 2.48 -11.61
C ASN A 115 -2.26 2.42 -13.13
N SER A 116 -1.74 3.43 -13.81
CA SER A 116 -1.64 3.43 -15.27
C SER A 116 -0.35 2.73 -15.67
N ILE A 117 -0.42 1.89 -16.68
CA ILE A 117 0.74 1.16 -17.20
C ILE A 117 1.10 1.78 -18.55
N LEU A 118 2.29 2.34 -18.62
CA LEU A 118 2.74 3.09 -19.79
C LEU A 118 4.01 2.44 -20.36
N LYS A 119 4.16 2.56 -21.69
CA LYS A 119 5.40 2.14 -22.34
C LYS A 119 6.48 3.19 -22.13
N LYS A 120 7.69 2.75 -21.83
CA LYS A 120 8.86 3.62 -21.81
C LYS A 120 9.16 4.10 -23.24
N ARG A 121 9.66 5.32 -23.32
CA ARG A 121 10.13 5.86 -24.58
C ARG A 121 11.60 5.55 -24.80
#